data_9f915199be15956b9bf207a8d9c1dc57
#
_entry.id   9f915199be15956b9bf207a8d9c1dc57
#
_cell.length_a   1.000
_cell.length_b   1.000
_cell.length_c   1.000
_cell.angle_alpha   90.00
_cell.angle_beta   90.00
_cell.angle_gamma   90.00
#
_symmetry.space_group_name_H-M   'P 1'
#
loop_
_entity.id
_entity.type
_entity.pdbx_description
1 polymer ?
#
loop_
_entity_poly.entity_id
_entity_poly.type
_entity_poly.pdbx_seq_one_letter_code
_entity_poly.pdbx_strand_id
1 'polypeptide(L)'
;MAILFEPLKDAGINGIQLTSGDGVVRMVHPILAAYVADYPEQCLVTCSKYGTCPKCWAGATELDDDTKFKRRTPKSTLDAMAGAKASTSSRTAYLKACNAQNVNGTVPNPFWEGLPYTNVHLSQTPDVLHQLYQGVLKHLLEWCQTLMTEQELDRRIQCLPPAIGVRHFKNGLSALSQISGSERKNMGKILLGCIADELDSRAVTACRSILDFIYLAQYPTHDDETLGYMDAALQTWRDNKSYFVDVGIRDHFNIPKFHSLVHYVEMIRLFGTTNNYNTEMFERLHIDYSKKGWRASNKRDEFPQMTEWITRKESVHGFQSYLQWVDDQLSMYSLHENLWEY
;
A
#
# COMPACT_ATOMS: atom_id res chain seq x y z
N MET A 1 2.25 -13.36 -13.84
CA MET A 1 1.81 -13.91 -12.54
C MET A 1 1.41 -15.39 -12.65
N ALA A 2 0.47 -15.80 -13.52
CA ALA A 2 0.04 -17.23 -13.59
C ALA A 2 1.24 -18.20 -13.75
N ILE A 3 2.13 -17.98 -14.70
CA ILE A 3 3.33 -18.82 -14.91
C ILE A 3 4.22 -18.87 -13.66
N LEU A 4 4.37 -17.74 -12.97
CA LEU A 4 5.21 -17.65 -11.77
C LEU A 4 4.64 -18.44 -10.60
N PHE A 5 3.31 -18.45 -10.43
CA PHE A 5 2.64 -19.09 -9.31
C PHE A 5 2.18 -20.53 -9.58
N GLU A 6 2.24 -21.00 -10.84
CA GLU A 6 1.79 -22.35 -11.20
C GLU A 6 2.47 -23.46 -10.38
N PRO A 7 3.82 -23.44 -10.18
CA PRO A 7 4.48 -24.46 -9.36
C PRO A 7 4.02 -24.45 -7.89
N LEU A 8 3.55 -23.30 -7.39
CA LEU A 8 3.10 -23.18 -6.00
C LEU A 8 1.73 -23.80 -5.75
N LYS A 9 0.92 -24.07 -6.78
CA LYS A 9 -0.37 -24.74 -6.63
C LYS A 9 -0.17 -26.18 -6.17
N ASP A 10 0.66 -26.93 -6.88
CA ASP A 10 0.99 -28.30 -6.53
C ASP A 10 1.74 -28.38 -5.18
N ALA A 11 2.76 -27.57 -5.02
CA ALA A 11 3.54 -27.51 -3.79
C ALA A 11 2.68 -27.12 -2.56
N GLY A 12 1.69 -26.24 -2.74
CA GLY A 12 0.77 -25.86 -1.69
C GLY A 12 -0.17 -27.00 -1.26
N ILE A 13 -0.60 -27.86 -2.20
CA ILE A 13 -1.47 -29.00 -1.93
C ILE A 13 -0.68 -30.18 -1.38
N ASN A 14 0.35 -30.61 -2.11
CA ASN A 14 1.09 -31.85 -1.83
C ASN A 14 2.31 -31.64 -0.91
N GLY A 15 2.75 -30.37 -0.77
CA GLY A 15 3.97 -30.03 -0.07
C GLY A 15 5.22 -30.30 -0.90
N ILE A 16 6.32 -29.71 -0.49
CA ILE A 16 7.65 -29.97 -1.02
C ILE A 16 8.63 -30.18 0.14
N GLN A 17 9.59 -31.08 -0.04
CA GLN A 17 10.66 -31.26 0.95
C GLN A 17 11.73 -30.18 0.77
N LEU A 18 11.98 -29.41 1.83
CA LEU A 18 13.03 -28.40 1.87
C LEU A 18 13.95 -28.64 3.07
N THR A 19 15.25 -28.51 2.83
CA THR A 19 16.24 -28.47 3.91
C THR A 19 16.30 -27.05 4.47
N SER A 20 15.97 -26.91 5.74
CA SER A 20 16.03 -25.63 6.46
C SER A 20 17.47 -25.27 6.83
N GLY A 21 17.72 -24.01 7.23
CA GLY A 21 19.07 -23.54 7.61
C GLY A 21 19.70 -24.27 8.81
N ASP A 22 18.91 -25.01 9.61
CA ASP A 22 19.37 -25.90 10.68
C ASP A 22 19.71 -27.32 10.20
N GLY A 23 19.66 -27.57 8.88
CA GLY A 23 19.93 -28.87 8.26
C GLY A 23 18.76 -29.87 8.31
N VAL A 24 17.64 -29.52 8.94
CA VAL A 24 16.48 -30.41 9.05
C VAL A 24 15.63 -30.35 7.79
N VAL A 25 15.26 -31.51 7.25
CA VAL A 25 14.33 -31.63 6.13
C VAL A 25 12.90 -31.52 6.63
N ARG A 26 12.13 -30.58 6.06
CA ARG A 26 10.73 -30.34 6.41
C ARG A 26 9.85 -30.44 5.18
N MET A 27 8.63 -30.94 5.37
CA MET A 27 7.56 -30.81 4.38
C MET A 27 6.97 -29.41 4.49
N VAL A 28 7.02 -28.62 3.40
CA VAL A 28 6.59 -27.23 3.36
C VAL A 28 5.45 -27.06 2.37
N HIS A 29 4.37 -26.39 2.79
CA HIS A 29 3.23 -26.03 1.97
C HIS A 29 3.25 -24.49 1.76
N PRO A 30 3.75 -23.97 0.64
CA PRO A 30 3.80 -22.54 0.40
C PRO A 30 2.39 -21.97 0.24
N ILE A 31 2.14 -20.81 0.86
CA ILE A 31 0.87 -20.08 0.81
C ILE A 31 1.14 -18.63 0.41
N LEU A 32 0.34 -18.10 -0.52
CA LEU A 32 0.33 -16.66 -0.77
C LEU A 32 -0.39 -15.95 0.37
N ALA A 33 0.36 -15.50 1.36
CA ALA A 33 -0.16 -14.87 2.57
C ALA A 33 -0.45 -13.38 2.40
N ALA A 34 0.44 -12.63 1.73
CA ALA A 34 0.34 -11.18 1.57
C ALA A 34 0.68 -10.75 0.14
N TYR A 35 -0.03 -9.74 -0.36
CA TYR A 35 0.21 -9.10 -1.64
C TYR A 35 0.24 -7.58 -1.42
N VAL A 36 1.40 -6.97 -1.63
CA VAL A 36 1.63 -5.55 -1.40
C VAL A 36 1.49 -4.80 -2.71
N ALA A 37 0.49 -3.93 -2.81
CA ALA A 37 0.18 -3.19 -4.03
C ALA A 37 -0.58 -1.90 -3.72
N ASP A 38 -0.55 -0.97 -4.67
CA ASP A 38 -1.42 0.20 -4.65
C ASP A 38 -2.89 -0.16 -4.93
N TYR A 39 -3.80 0.78 -4.72
CA TYR A 39 -5.24 0.53 -4.87
C TYR A 39 -5.66 0.07 -6.28
N PRO A 40 -5.18 0.65 -7.40
CA PRO A 40 -5.47 0.15 -8.74
C PRO A 40 -5.06 -1.30 -8.95
N GLU A 41 -3.86 -1.68 -8.53
CA GLU A 41 -3.37 -3.05 -8.64
C GLU A 41 -4.12 -3.99 -7.69
N GLN A 42 -4.45 -3.57 -6.46
CA GLN A 42 -5.31 -4.34 -5.56
C GLN A 42 -6.64 -4.69 -6.23
N CYS A 43 -7.30 -3.74 -6.89
CA CYS A 43 -8.53 -4.00 -7.63
C CYS A 43 -8.33 -4.97 -8.79
N LEU A 44 -7.23 -4.83 -9.56
CA LEU A 44 -6.90 -5.70 -10.68
C LEU A 44 -6.66 -7.13 -10.21
N VAL A 45 -5.82 -7.32 -9.19
CA VAL A 45 -5.42 -8.63 -8.66
C VAL A 45 -6.60 -9.36 -8.03
N THR A 46 -7.45 -8.66 -7.29
CA THR A 46 -8.63 -9.24 -6.64
C THR A 46 -9.84 -9.41 -7.57
N CYS A 47 -9.72 -9.01 -8.84
CA CYS A 47 -10.85 -8.95 -9.76
C CYS A 47 -12.01 -8.08 -9.22
N SER A 48 -11.72 -7.05 -8.43
CA SER A 48 -12.71 -6.09 -7.95
C SER A 48 -12.88 -4.94 -8.94
N LYS A 49 -14.11 -4.45 -9.11
CA LYS A 49 -14.36 -3.28 -9.95
C LYS A 49 -13.64 -2.06 -9.36
N TYR A 50 -12.91 -1.32 -10.21
CA TYR A 50 -12.31 -0.05 -9.80
C TYR A 50 -13.38 0.92 -9.27
N GLY A 51 -13.06 1.65 -8.21
CA GLY A 51 -14.02 2.52 -7.51
C GLY A 51 -14.78 1.81 -6.39
N THR A 52 -14.58 0.50 -6.15
CA THR A 52 -15.20 -0.27 -5.06
C THR A 52 -14.14 -0.78 -4.08
N CYS A 53 -14.55 -1.40 -2.99
CA CYS A 53 -13.58 -1.97 -2.04
C CYS A 53 -13.05 -3.34 -2.52
N PRO A 54 -11.72 -3.59 -2.56
CA PRO A 54 -11.16 -4.90 -2.89
C PRO A 54 -11.28 -5.93 -1.75
N LYS A 55 -11.59 -5.49 -0.52
CA LYS A 55 -11.66 -6.34 0.68
C LYS A 55 -13.09 -6.72 1.09
N CYS A 56 -14.05 -5.84 0.85
CA CYS A 56 -15.46 -6.06 1.19
C CYS A 56 -16.37 -5.68 0.03
N TRP A 57 -17.67 -5.98 0.16
CA TRP A 57 -18.66 -5.76 -0.91
C TRP A 57 -19.19 -4.31 -1.00
N ALA A 58 -18.57 -3.35 -0.31
CA ALA A 58 -18.92 -1.94 -0.46
C ALA A 58 -18.78 -1.49 -1.92
N GLY A 59 -19.86 -1.05 -2.51
CA GLY A 59 -19.93 -0.48 -3.85
C GLY A 59 -19.47 0.98 -3.90
N ALA A 60 -19.37 1.55 -5.10
CA ALA A 60 -18.84 2.89 -5.30
C ALA A 60 -19.66 4.01 -4.61
N THR A 61 -20.95 3.78 -4.37
CA THR A 61 -21.85 4.71 -3.67
C THR A 61 -22.07 4.39 -2.19
N GLU A 62 -21.39 3.36 -1.69
CA GLU A 62 -21.54 2.84 -0.33
C GLU A 62 -20.24 2.94 0.50
N LEU A 63 -19.20 3.57 -0.08
CA LEU A 63 -17.88 3.65 0.55
C LEU A 63 -17.86 4.59 1.77
N ASP A 64 -18.83 5.47 1.87
CA ASP A 64 -19.00 6.39 2.98
C ASP A 64 -19.90 5.82 4.10
N ASP A 65 -20.52 4.68 3.85
CA ASP A 65 -21.41 4.03 4.81
C ASP A 65 -20.60 3.41 5.96
N ASP A 66 -21.06 3.66 7.19
CA ASP A 66 -20.46 3.13 8.42
C ASP A 66 -20.84 1.66 8.68
N THR A 67 -21.67 1.06 7.82
CA THR A 67 -22.06 -0.35 7.95
C THR A 67 -20.86 -1.29 7.71
N LYS A 68 -20.83 -2.39 8.42
CA LYS A 68 -19.84 -3.44 8.18
C LYS A 68 -20.28 -4.31 7.01
N PHE A 69 -19.73 -4.03 5.84
CA PHE A 69 -19.97 -4.86 4.66
C PHE A 69 -19.35 -6.25 4.79
N LYS A 70 -20.06 -7.23 4.20
CA LYS A 70 -19.55 -8.61 4.11
C LYS A 70 -18.18 -8.63 3.40
N ARG A 71 -17.23 -9.41 3.93
CA ARG A 71 -15.92 -9.61 3.30
C ARG A 71 -16.06 -10.33 1.96
N ARG A 72 -15.25 -9.93 0.98
CA ARG A 72 -15.07 -10.69 -0.25
C ARG A 72 -14.26 -11.95 0.03
N THR A 73 -14.54 -12.99 -0.71
CA THR A 73 -13.76 -14.24 -0.71
C THR A 73 -13.42 -14.63 -2.15
N PRO A 74 -12.35 -15.40 -2.38
CA PRO A 74 -12.05 -15.95 -3.71
C PRO A 74 -13.27 -16.62 -4.33
N LYS A 75 -13.93 -17.49 -3.56
CA LYS A 75 -15.14 -18.19 -4.00
C LYS A 75 -16.25 -17.23 -4.42
N SER A 76 -16.58 -16.23 -3.60
CA SER A 76 -17.66 -15.29 -3.91
C SER A 76 -17.39 -14.46 -5.17
N THR A 77 -16.12 -14.14 -5.46
CA THR A 77 -15.73 -13.43 -6.68
C THR A 77 -15.82 -14.34 -7.90
N LEU A 78 -15.32 -15.57 -7.81
CA LEU A 78 -15.42 -16.55 -8.89
C LEU A 78 -16.89 -16.94 -9.19
N ASP A 79 -17.72 -17.12 -8.16
CA ASP A 79 -19.16 -17.40 -8.32
C ASP A 79 -19.85 -16.25 -9.08
N ALA A 80 -19.55 -14.99 -8.76
CA ALA A 80 -20.08 -13.82 -9.47
C ALA A 80 -19.63 -13.78 -10.93
N MET A 81 -18.35 -14.08 -11.21
CA MET A 81 -17.82 -14.18 -12.58
C MET A 81 -18.46 -15.32 -13.37
N ALA A 82 -18.61 -16.49 -12.75
CA ALA A 82 -19.24 -17.65 -13.37
C ALA A 82 -20.73 -17.39 -13.67
N GLY A 83 -21.47 -16.78 -12.74
CA GLY A 83 -22.87 -16.37 -12.95
C GLY A 83 -23.02 -15.36 -14.09
N ALA A 84 -22.14 -14.37 -14.16
CA ALA A 84 -22.10 -13.41 -15.27
C ALA A 84 -21.82 -14.10 -16.61
N LYS A 85 -20.91 -15.06 -16.63
CA LYS A 85 -20.58 -15.84 -17.84
C LYS A 85 -21.75 -16.71 -18.31
N ALA A 86 -22.43 -17.37 -17.38
CA ALA A 86 -23.57 -18.24 -17.70
C ALA A 86 -24.79 -17.45 -18.22
N SER A 87 -24.96 -16.18 -17.80
CA SER A 87 -26.10 -15.34 -18.18
C SER A 87 -25.88 -14.49 -19.44
N THR A 88 -24.71 -14.58 -20.08
CA THR A 88 -24.33 -13.69 -21.20
C THR A 88 -23.71 -14.47 -22.37
N SER A 89 -23.97 -13.99 -23.61
CA SER A 89 -23.47 -14.63 -24.84
C SER A 89 -22.29 -13.89 -25.47
N SER A 90 -21.95 -12.71 -25.00
CA SER A 90 -20.84 -11.92 -25.55
C SER A 90 -19.90 -11.40 -24.47
N ARG A 91 -18.61 -11.13 -24.87
CA ARG A 91 -17.63 -10.56 -23.96
C ARG A 91 -18.09 -9.21 -23.37
N THR A 92 -18.68 -8.36 -24.16
CA THR A 92 -19.19 -7.04 -23.69
C THR A 92 -20.31 -7.19 -22.66
N ALA A 93 -21.27 -8.08 -22.93
CA ALA A 93 -22.35 -8.39 -21.98
C ALA A 93 -21.80 -8.99 -20.68
N TYR A 94 -20.85 -9.92 -20.79
CA TYR A 94 -20.15 -10.51 -19.63
C TYR A 94 -19.47 -9.43 -18.76
N LEU A 95 -18.67 -8.55 -19.35
CA LEU A 95 -18.01 -7.49 -18.61
C LEU A 95 -19.02 -6.55 -17.93
N LYS A 96 -20.11 -6.21 -18.60
CA LYS A 96 -21.20 -5.41 -18.03
C LYS A 96 -21.87 -6.12 -16.84
N ALA A 97 -22.13 -7.42 -16.95
CA ALA A 97 -22.72 -8.22 -15.88
C ALA A 97 -21.77 -8.34 -14.67
N CYS A 98 -20.47 -8.55 -14.89
CA CYS A 98 -19.46 -8.51 -13.83
C CYS A 98 -19.43 -7.14 -13.12
N ASN A 99 -19.38 -6.05 -13.89
CA ASN A 99 -19.34 -4.70 -13.34
C ASN A 99 -20.59 -4.34 -12.52
N ALA A 100 -21.76 -4.88 -12.89
CA ALA A 100 -22.99 -4.71 -12.13
C ALA A 100 -22.94 -5.38 -10.75
N GLN A 101 -22.09 -6.40 -10.59
CA GLN A 101 -21.83 -7.09 -9.34
C GLN A 101 -20.56 -6.63 -8.63
N ASN A 102 -20.04 -5.44 -8.95
CA ASN A 102 -18.79 -4.90 -8.40
C ASN A 102 -17.57 -5.82 -8.57
N VAL A 103 -17.54 -6.58 -9.66
CA VAL A 103 -16.45 -7.49 -10.06
C VAL A 103 -15.86 -7.03 -11.39
N ASN A 104 -14.55 -7.17 -11.55
CA ASN A 104 -13.85 -6.91 -12.80
C ASN A 104 -13.60 -8.24 -13.56
N GLY A 105 -14.35 -8.45 -14.63
CA GLY A 105 -14.24 -9.67 -15.48
C GLY A 105 -13.14 -9.63 -16.54
N THR A 106 -12.24 -8.63 -16.53
CA THR A 106 -11.19 -8.52 -17.58
C THR A 106 -10.18 -9.65 -17.53
N VAL A 107 -9.96 -10.23 -16.35
CA VAL A 107 -9.10 -11.39 -16.11
C VAL A 107 -9.99 -12.61 -15.83
N PRO A 108 -10.34 -13.41 -16.84
CA PRO A 108 -11.28 -14.52 -16.69
C PRO A 108 -10.74 -15.67 -15.84
N ASN A 109 -9.43 -15.86 -15.80
CA ASN A 109 -8.73 -16.88 -15.04
C ASN A 109 -7.68 -16.20 -14.16
N PRO A 110 -8.03 -15.72 -12.97
CA PRO A 110 -7.09 -15.05 -12.10
C PRO A 110 -6.00 -16.02 -11.62
N PHE A 111 -4.77 -15.56 -11.50
CA PHE A 111 -3.62 -16.40 -11.18
C PHE A 111 -3.74 -17.11 -9.81
N TRP A 112 -4.52 -16.55 -8.90
CA TRP A 112 -4.75 -17.11 -7.57
C TRP A 112 -5.83 -18.19 -7.53
N GLU A 113 -6.54 -18.39 -8.62
CA GLU A 113 -7.48 -19.53 -8.74
C GLU A 113 -6.69 -20.85 -8.66
N GLY A 114 -7.11 -21.71 -7.74
CA GLY A 114 -6.43 -22.97 -7.47
C GLY A 114 -5.23 -22.90 -6.53
N LEU A 115 -4.83 -21.71 -6.04
CA LEU A 115 -3.87 -21.64 -4.94
C LEU A 115 -4.54 -22.09 -3.63
N PRO A 116 -4.03 -23.15 -2.97
CA PRO A 116 -4.63 -23.63 -1.74
C PRO A 116 -4.43 -22.64 -0.59
N TYR A 117 -5.39 -22.59 0.32
CA TYR A 117 -5.35 -21.78 1.54
C TYR A 117 -5.17 -20.27 1.33
N THR A 118 -5.19 -19.80 0.09
CA THR A 118 -5.03 -18.38 -0.26
C THR A 118 -6.37 -17.66 -0.27
N ASN A 119 -6.44 -16.55 0.45
CA ASN A 119 -7.53 -15.58 0.32
C ASN A 119 -6.99 -14.27 -0.26
N VAL A 120 -7.08 -14.10 -1.58
CA VAL A 120 -6.53 -12.96 -2.30
C VAL A 120 -7.07 -11.61 -1.81
N HIS A 121 -8.33 -11.55 -1.34
CA HIS A 121 -8.92 -10.33 -0.79
C HIS A 121 -8.37 -10.00 0.59
N LEU A 122 -8.12 -11.00 1.42
CA LEU A 122 -7.51 -10.83 2.72
C LEU A 122 -6.01 -10.53 2.61
N SER A 123 -5.33 -11.12 1.63
CA SER A 123 -3.89 -10.92 1.40
C SER A 123 -3.52 -9.50 0.95
N GLN A 124 -4.48 -8.68 0.50
CA GLN A 124 -4.18 -7.29 0.15
C GLN A 124 -3.81 -6.50 1.40
N THR A 125 -2.57 -6.03 1.49
CA THR A 125 -2.12 -5.24 2.63
C THR A 125 -2.55 -3.77 2.51
N PRO A 126 -2.68 -3.03 3.64
CA PRO A 126 -2.81 -1.58 3.58
C PRO A 126 -1.58 -0.92 2.96
N ASP A 127 -1.78 0.21 2.31
CA ASP A 127 -0.72 0.98 1.68
C ASP A 127 -0.62 2.36 2.32
N VAL A 128 0.36 2.52 3.20
CA VAL A 128 0.59 3.78 3.91
C VAL A 128 0.87 4.94 2.94
N LEU A 129 1.69 4.70 1.92
CA LEU A 129 2.09 5.74 0.98
C LEU A 129 0.89 6.25 0.14
N HIS A 130 0.22 5.34 -0.59
CA HIS A 130 -0.81 5.74 -1.56
C HIS A 130 -2.20 5.89 -0.95
N GLN A 131 -2.52 5.18 0.13
CA GLN A 131 -3.81 5.33 0.80
C GLN A 131 -3.79 6.49 1.79
N LEU A 132 -2.81 6.56 2.69
CA LEU A 132 -2.78 7.59 3.72
C LEU A 132 -2.22 8.91 3.20
N TYR A 133 -0.97 8.94 2.74
CA TYR A 133 -0.31 10.21 2.38
C TYR A 133 -0.71 10.76 1.02
N GLN A 134 -0.64 9.96 -0.04
CA GLN A 134 -1.03 10.38 -1.39
C GLN A 134 -2.55 10.24 -1.65
N GLY A 135 -3.28 9.81 -0.65
CA GLY A 135 -4.72 9.63 -0.68
C GLY A 135 -5.43 10.54 0.30
N VAL A 136 -5.62 10.04 1.51
CA VAL A 136 -6.41 10.71 2.54
C VAL A 136 -5.85 12.09 2.90
N LEU A 137 -4.55 12.19 3.18
CA LEU A 137 -3.91 13.48 3.51
C LEU A 137 -3.94 14.46 2.32
N LYS A 138 -3.81 13.95 1.09
CA LYS A 138 -3.95 14.81 -0.10
C LYS A 138 -5.30 15.51 -0.13
N HIS A 139 -6.38 14.78 0.10
CA HIS A 139 -7.73 15.36 0.13
C HIS A 139 -7.89 16.37 1.27
N LEU A 140 -7.38 16.06 2.47
CA LEU A 140 -7.42 17.02 3.58
C LEU A 140 -6.72 18.34 3.24
N LEU A 141 -5.52 18.27 2.65
CA LEU A 141 -4.78 19.46 2.23
C LEU A 141 -5.58 20.29 1.21
N GLU A 142 -6.14 19.64 0.18
CA GLU A 142 -6.97 20.30 -0.84
C GLU A 142 -8.19 20.96 -0.21
N TRP A 143 -8.86 20.31 0.74
CA TRP A 143 -10.03 20.88 1.42
C TRP A 143 -9.64 22.05 2.32
N CYS A 144 -8.55 21.95 3.07
CA CYS A 144 -8.05 23.07 3.87
C CYS A 144 -7.67 24.28 3.00
N GLN A 145 -7.00 24.04 1.84
CA GLN A 145 -6.67 25.09 0.88
C GLN A 145 -7.93 25.78 0.33
N THR A 146 -9.01 25.02 0.11
CA THR A 146 -10.28 25.61 -0.36
C THR A 146 -10.96 26.43 0.74
N LEU A 147 -10.91 25.96 2.01
CA LEU A 147 -11.55 26.65 3.14
C LEU A 147 -10.86 27.97 3.52
N MET A 148 -9.54 28.03 3.47
CA MET A 148 -8.77 29.18 3.93
C MET A 148 -7.99 29.94 2.83
N THR A 149 -8.09 29.51 1.59
CA THR A 149 -7.32 29.92 0.43
C THR A 149 -5.87 29.37 0.42
N GLU A 150 -5.32 29.15 -0.78
CA GLU A 150 -3.94 28.68 -0.95
C GLU A 150 -2.93 29.70 -0.41
N GLN A 151 -3.19 30.98 -0.62
CA GLN A 151 -2.31 32.08 -0.20
C GLN A 151 -2.19 32.18 1.33
N GLU A 152 -3.32 32.00 2.04
CA GLU A 152 -3.30 32.07 3.49
C GLU A 152 -2.61 30.82 4.11
N LEU A 153 -2.85 29.63 3.56
CA LEU A 153 -2.14 28.43 4.00
C LEU A 153 -0.64 28.56 3.75
N ASP A 154 -0.23 29.04 2.57
CA ASP A 154 1.19 29.27 2.25
C ASP A 154 1.82 30.30 3.18
N ARG A 155 1.14 31.41 3.46
CA ARG A 155 1.62 32.44 4.40
C ARG A 155 1.88 31.85 5.78
N ARG A 156 0.99 31.01 6.31
CA ARG A 156 1.15 30.38 7.63
C ARG A 156 2.30 29.38 7.63
N ILE A 157 2.43 28.59 6.59
CA ILE A 157 3.53 27.63 6.45
C ILE A 157 4.89 28.34 6.36
N GLN A 158 4.97 29.47 5.66
CA GLN A 158 6.17 30.29 5.55
C GLN A 158 6.59 30.93 6.89
N CYS A 159 5.64 31.17 7.79
CA CYS A 159 5.92 31.67 9.13
C CYS A 159 6.53 30.62 10.08
N LEU A 160 6.45 29.33 9.74
CA LEU A 160 6.99 28.28 10.59
C LEU A 160 8.53 28.32 10.60
N PRO A 161 9.17 28.25 11.78
CA PRO A 161 10.63 28.17 11.84
C PRO A 161 11.14 26.84 11.29
N PRO A 162 12.37 26.77 10.77
CA PRO A 162 13.02 25.53 10.43
C PRO A 162 13.08 24.58 11.63
N ALA A 163 12.75 23.31 11.44
CA ALA A 163 12.81 22.28 12.47
C ALA A 163 13.58 21.05 11.97
N ILE A 164 14.33 20.41 12.87
CA ILE A 164 15.08 19.19 12.56
C ILE A 164 14.10 18.08 12.19
N GLY A 165 14.36 17.36 11.08
CA GLY A 165 13.52 16.24 10.62
C GLY A 165 12.19 16.66 9.97
N VAL A 166 11.99 17.97 9.73
CA VAL A 166 10.86 18.51 8.99
C VAL A 166 11.35 19.36 7.84
N ARG A 167 10.82 19.11 6.63
CA ARG A 167 11.11 19.94 5.47
C ARG A 167 10.57 21.36 5.70
N HIS A 168 11.42 22.35 5.51
CA HIS A 168 11.02 23.75 5.54
C HIS A 168 10.47 24.17 4.16
N PHE A 169 9.17 24.44 4.08
CA PHE A 169 8.48 24.89 2.86
C PHE A 169 8.54 26.41 2.72
N LYS A 170 9.72 26.94 2.40
CA LYS A 170 9.99 28.40 2.33
C LYS A 170 9.06 29.17 1.39
N ASN A 171 8.55 28.52 0.34
CA ASN A 171 7.69 29.12 -0.69
C ASN A 171 6.23 28.64 -0.56
N GLY A 172 5.85 28.06 0.58
CA GLY A 172 4.52 27.44 0.72
C GLY A 172 4.38 26.10 0.01
N LEU A 173 3.16 25.65 -0.21
CA LEU A 173 2.81 24.39 -0.88
C LEU A 173 2.34 24.60 -2.32
N SER A 174 1.69 25.71 -2.64
CA SER A 174 1.08 26.00 -3.94
C SER A 174 2.10 26.03 -5.09
N ALA A 175 3.35 26.38 -4.79
CA ALA A 175 4.45 26.40 -5.77
C ALA A 175 4.93 24.98 -6.17
N LEU A 176 4.47 23.90 -5.52
CA LEU A 176 4.92 22.54 -5.76
C LEU A 176 4.11 21.89 -6.88
N SER A 177 4.74 21.55 -8.00
CA SER A 177 4.09 20.93 -9.16
C SER A 177 3.98 19.40 -9.06
N GLN A 178 4.97 18.74 -8.42
CA GLN A 178 4.99 17.30 -8.20
C GLN A 178 5.38 17.03 -6.75
N ILE A 179 4.42 16.52 -5.97
CA ILE A 179 4.60 16.31 -4.54
C ILE A 179 4.92 14.83 -4.30
N SER A 180 6.12 14.57 -3.79
CA SER A 180 6.56 13.24 -3.40
C SER A 180 5.90 12.74 -2.11
N GLY A 181 5.96 11.44 -1.84
CA GLY A 181 5.48 10.86 -0.58
C GLY A 181 6.17 11.45 0.65
N SER A 182 7.49 11.69 0.56
CA SER A 182 8.25 12.32 1.63
C SER A 182 7.80 13.76 1.91
N GLU A 183 7.50 14.54 0.87
CA GLU A 183 6.96 15.89 1.02
C GLU A 183 5.59 15.85 1.71
N ARG A 184 4.69 14.93 1.29
CA ARG A 184 3.38 14.79 1.96
C ARG A 184 3.51 14.39 3.43
N LYS A 185 4.44 13.51 3.77
CA LYS A 185 4.75 13.18 5.18
C LYS A 185 5.11 14.44 5.97
N ASN A 186 5.93 15.31 5.40
CA ASN A 186 6.31 16.57 6.05
C ASN A 186 5.17 17.59 6.11
N MET A 187 4.29 17.63 5.10
CA MET A 187 3.07 18.46 5.14
C MET A 187 2.14 18.03 6.27
N GLY A 188 1.94 16.72 6.46
CA GLY A 188 1.14 16.20 7.58
C GLY A 188 1.62 16.69 8.93
N LYS A 189 2.95 16.77 9.14
CA LYS A 189 3.55 17.21 10.40
C LYS A 189 3.22 18.66 10.78
N ILE A 190 2.98 19.52 9.79
CA ILE A 190 2.79 20.98 10.00
C ILE A 190 1.33 21.42 9.82
N LEU A 191 0.51 20.62 9.15
CA LEU A 191 -0.84 21.02 8.73
C LEU A 191 -1.69 21.50 9.92
N LEU A 192 -1.74 20.72 11.00
CA LEU A 192 -2.61 21.04 12.13
C LEU A 192 -2.27 22.39 12.77
N GLY A 193 -0.97 22.70 12.92
CA GLY A 193 -0.52 24.00 13.44
C GLY A 193 -0.84 25.19 12.54
N CYS A 194 -1.05 24.93 11.23
CA CYS A 194 -1.40 25.99 10.27
C CYS A 194 -2.91 26.26 10.18
N ILE A 195 -3.77 25.32 10.61
CA ILE A 195 -5.23 25.44 10.46
C ILE A 195 -5.98 25.69 11.78
N ALA A 196 -5.33 25.46 12.94
CA ALA A 196 -5.99 25.32 14.23
C ALA A 196 -6.77 26.56 14.71
N ASP A 197 -6.32 27.75 14.35
CA ASP A 197 -6.94 29.04 14.73
C ASP A 197 -7.72 29.71 13.59
N GLU A 198 -7.72 29.13 12.41
CA GLU A 198 -8.36 29.71 11.22
C GLU A 198 -9.64 28.97 10.83
N LEU A 199 -9.63 27.65 10.89
CA LEU A 199 -10.76 26.84 10.49
C LEU A 199 -11.73 26.59 11.66
N ASP A 200 -12.96 26.31 11.32
CA ASP A 200 -13.97 25.86 12.28
C ASP A 200 -13.49 24.65 13.10
N SER A 201 -13.87 24.61 14.36
CA SER A 201 -13.46 23.57 15.30
C SER A 201 -13.80 22.15 14.83
N ARG A 202 -14.91 21.96 14.11
CA ARG A 202 -15.29 20.65 13.52
C ARG A 202 -14.32 20.26 12.40
N ALA A 203 -13.91 21.20 11.54
CA ALA A 203 -12.92 20.95 10.50
C ALA A 203 -11.57 20.59 11.12
N VAL A 204 -11.12 21.35 12.11
CA VAL A 204 -9.85 21.08 12.83
C VAL A 204 -9.90 19.71 13.50
N THR A 205 -11.00 19.37 14.18
CA THR A 205 -11.19 18.06 14.83
C THR A 205 -11.16 16.91 13.83
N ALA A 206 -11.83 17.07 12.69
CA ALA A 206 -11.83 16.09 11.60
C ALA A 206 -10.42 15.91 11.02
N CYS A 207 -9.70 17.00 10.74
CA CYS A 207 -8.32 16.94 10.23
C CYS A 207 -7.37 16.29 11.25
N ARG A 208 -7.48 16.67 12.54
CA ARG A 208 -6.69 16.10 13.62
C ARG A 208 -6.90 14.60 13.74
N SER A 209 -8.15 14.15 13.75
CA SER A 209 -8.47 12.72 13.90
C SER A 209 -7.86 11.86 12.79
N ILE A 210 -7.84 12.35 11.55
CA ILE A 210 -7.19 11.66 10.44
C ILE A 210 -5.66 11.69 10.57
N LEU A 211 -5.08 12.80 11.01
CA LEU A 211 -3.63 12.87 11.25
C LEU A 211 -3.22 11.91 12.38
N ASP A 212 -4.00 11.86 13.48
CA ASP A 212 -3.79 10.92 14.57
C ASP A 212 -3.87 9.47 14.06
N PHE A 213 -4.87 9.13 13.25
CA PHE A 213 -4.97 7.82 12.60
C PHE A 213 -3.74 7.50 11.75
N ILE A 214 -3.28 8.45 10.90
CA ILE A 214 -2.10 8.27 10.03
C ILE A 214 -0.84 8.00 10.86
N TYR A 215 -0.66 8.70 11.97
CA TYR A 215 0.51 8.51 12.84
C TYR A 215 0.44 7.20 13.62
N LEU A 216 -0.71 6.89 14.22
CA LEU A 216 -0.95 5.62 14.91
C LEU A 216 -0.72 4.43 13.98
N ALA A 217 -1.23 4.47 12.75
CA ALA A 217 -1.05 3.39 11.77
C ALA A 217 0.43 3.06 11.46
N GLN A 218 1.38 3.94 11.79
CA GLN A 218 2.81 3.76 11.54
C GLN A 218 3.62 3.47 12.81
N TYR A 219 2.96 3.18 13.91
CA TYR A 219 3.67 2.78 15.13
C TYR A 219 4.49 1.50 14.88
N PRO A 220 5.73 1.44 15.40
CA PRO A 220 6.59 0.27 15.23
C PRO A 220 6.10 -0.96 16.01
N THR A 221 5.21 -0.74 16.98
CA THR A 221 4.55 -1.78 17.78
C THR A 221 3.11 -1.38 18.05
N HIS A 222 2.23 -2.37 18.13
CA HIS A 222 0.83 -2.19 18.51
C HIS A 222 0.44 -3.17 19.62
N ASP A 223 -0.42 -2.67 20.50
CA ASP A 223 -1.20 -3.42 21.46
C ASP A 223 -2.70 -3.13 21.25
N ASP A 224 -3.56 -3.72 22.04
CA ASP A 224 -4.99 -3.50 21.93
C ASP A 224 -5.41 -2.05 22.22
N GLU A 225 -4.66 -1.35 23.06
CA GLU A 225 -4.92 0.05 23.41
C GLU A 225 -4.61 0.97 22.22
N THR A 226 -3.45 0.86 21.60
CA THR A 226 -3.05 1.64 20.43
C THR A 226 -3.93 1.37 19.21
N LEU A 227 -4.39 0.13 19.03
CA LEU A 227 -5.39 -0.20 18.01
C LEU A 227 -6.76 0.40 18.34
N GLY A 228 -7.13 0.45 19.63
CA GLY A 228 -8.32 1.16 20.10
C GLY A 228 -8.28 2.66 19.83
N TYR A 229 -7.11 3.30 19.94
CA TYR A 229 -6.94 4.71 19.56
C TYR A 229 -7.14 4.94 18.05
N MET A 230 -6.74 4.00 17.19
CA MET A 230 -7.03 4.09 15.75
C MET A 230 -8.53 4.04 15.47
N ASP A 231 -9.26 3.13 16.10
CA ASP A 231 -10.72 3.03 15.97
C ASP A 231 -11.41 4.31 16.48
N ALA A 232 -10.96 4.86 17.62
CA ALA A 232 -11.47 6.11 18.19
C ALA A 232 -11.19 7.32 17.26
N ALA A 233 -10.00 7.40 16.68
CA ALA A 233 -9.65 8.44 15.73
C ALA A 233 -10.55 8.36 14.47
N LEU A 234 -10.79 7.16 13.95
CA LEU A 234 -11.69 6.96 12.81
C LEU A 234 -13.15 7.31 13.17
N GLN A 235 -13.61 7.01 14.38
CA GLN A 235 -14.94 7.41 14.84
C GLN A 235 -15.05 8.92 14.96
N THR A 236 -14.05 9.60 15.53
CA THR A 236 -14.01 11.07 15.61
C THR A 236 -14.07 11.72 14.21
N TRP A 237 -13.39 11.13 13.23
CA TRP A 237 -13.53 11.54 11.83
C TRP A 237 -14.97 11.43 11.35
N ARG A 238 -15.61 10.29 11.53
CA ARG A 238 -17.01 10.06 11.12
C ARG A 238 -17.97 11.07 11.69
N ASP A 239 -17.82 11.38 12.97
CA ASP A 239 -18.67 12.32 13.68
C ASP A 239 -18.53 13.78 13.20
N ASN A 240 -17.39 14.13 12.58
CA ASN A 240 -17.09 15.50 12.19
C ASN A 240 -16.96 15.72 10.67
N LYS A 241 -16.80 14.67 9.84
CA LYS A 241 -16.60 14.77 8.40
C LYS A 241 -17.72 15.52 7.66
N SER A 242 -18.97 15.44 8.18
CA SER A 242 -20.12 16.12 7.58
C SER A 242 -19.95 17.62 7.47
N TYR A 243 -19.08 18.25 8.27
CA TYR A 243 -18.74 19.65 8.13
C TYR A 243 -18.34 20.02 6.70
N PHE A 244 -17.50 19.20 6.04
CA PHE A 244 -17.06 19.48 4.67
C PHE A 244 -18.18 19.39 3.63
N VAL A 245 -19.26 18.67 3.92
CA VAL A 245 -20.49 18.65 3.11
C VAL A 245 -21.32 19.89 3.42
N ASP A 246 -21.49 20.22 4.72
CA ASP A 246 -22.30 21.34 5.19
C ASP A 246 -21.81 22.68 4.57
N VAL A 247 -20.49 22.83 4.37
CA VAL A 247 -19.87 24.02 3.79
C VAL A 247 -19.63 23.92 2.27
N GLY A 248 -20.10 22.85 1.62
CA GLY A 248 -20.06 22.69 0.17
C GLY A 248 -18.68 22.31 -0.43
N ILE A 249 -17.74 21.84 0.40
CA ILE A 249 -16.44 21.35 -0.08
C ILE A 249 -16.59 19.98 -0.77
N ARG A 250 -17.55 19.17 -0.30
CA ARG A 250 -17.82 17.83 -0.82
C ARG A 250 -19.32 17.59 -0.88
N ASP A 251 -19.74 16.73 -1.82
CA ASP A 251 -21.13 16.23 -1.85
C ASP A 251 -21.25 14.93 -1.03
N HIS A 252 -20.17 14.13 -0.95
CA HIS A 252 -20.14 12.84 -0.25
C HIS A 252 -18.68 12.37 -0.03
N PHE A 253 -18.48 11.35 0.82
CA PHE A 253 -17.18 10.73 1.08
C PHE A 253 -17.05 9.33 0.46
N ASN A 254 -17.73 9.02 -0.64
CA ASN A 254 -17.53 7.76 -1.37
C ASN A 254 -16.14 7.71 -2.03
N ILE A 255 -15.10 7.69 -1.23
CA ILE A 255 -13.70 7.69 -1.64
C ILE A 255 -13.05 6.39 -1.16
N PRO A 256 -12.57 5.52 -2.09
CA PRO A 256 -11.98 4.23 -1.73
C PRO A 256 -10.87 4.31 -0.69
N LYS A 257 -10.07 5.38 -0.73
CA LYS A 257 -8.96 5.57 0.21
C LYS A 257 -9.43 5.87 1.63
N PHE A 258 -10.52 6.63 1.81
CA PHE A 258 -11.14 6.82 3.13
C PHE A 258 -11.82 5.55 3.62
N HIS A 259 -12.54 4.84 2.75
CA HIS A 259 -13.12 3.55 3.11
C HIS A 259 -12.05 2.53 3.55
N SER A 260 -10.85 2.56 2.96
CA SER A 260 -9.79 1.62 3.31
C SER A 260 -9.38 1.69 4.79
N LEU A 261 -9.58 2.84 5.45
CA LEU A 261 -9.22 3.05 6.85
C LEU A 261 -9.93 2.06 7.78
N VAL A 262 -11.16 1.64 7.46
CA VAL A 262 -11.93 0.67 8.27
C VAL A 262 -11.29 -0.72 8.34
N HIS A 263 -10.32 -1.00 7.47
CA HIS A 263 -9.66 -2.29 7.40
C HIS A 263 -8.29 -2.33 8.08
N TYR A 264 -7.71 -1.17 8.47
CA TYR A 264 -6.35 -1.08 8.98
C TYR A 264 -6.13 -1.88 10.26
N VAL A 265 -6.99 -1.72 11.27
CA VAL A 265 -6.85 -2.40 12.56
C VAL A 265 -6.86 -3.92 12.39
N GLU A 266 -7.79 -4.46 11.58
CA GLU A 266 -7.83 -5.89 11.28
C GLU A 266 -6.57 -6.35 10.56
N MET A 267 -6.08 -5.58 9.59
CA MET A 267 -4.89 -5.95 8.83
C MET A 267 -3.62 -5.90 9.70
N ILE A 268 -3.51 -4.94 10.61
CA ILE A 268 -2.40 -4.88 11.57
C ILE A 268 -2.42 -6.09 12.49
N ARG A 269 -3.60 -6.54 12.94
CA ARG A 269 -3.73 -7.78 13.74
C ARG A 269 -3.30 -9.03 12.96
N LEU A 270 -3.52 -9.07 11.64
CA LEU A 270 -3.19 -10.22 10.80
C LEU A 270 -1.72 -10.24 10.32
N PHE A 271 -1.18 -9.09 9.95
CA PHE A 271 0.12 -8.97 9.29
C PHE A 271 1.20 -8.27 10.12
N GLY A 272 0.84 -7.79 11.31
CA GLY A 272 1.71 -6.96 12.12
C GLY A 272 1.72 -5.49 11.65
N THR A 273 2.71 -4.74 12.11
CA THR A 273 2.82 -3.31 11.84
C THR A 273 3.01 -3.00 10.36
N THR A 274 2.59 -1.80 9.94
CA THR A 274 2.61 -1.38 8.53
C THR A 274 4.01 -1.33 7.92
N ASN A 275 5.08 -1.29 8.73
CA ASN A 275 6.46 -1.38 8.25
C ASN A 275 6.78 -2.72 7.58
N ASN A 276 6.05 -3.81 7.90
CA ASN A 276 6.27 -5.12 7.31
C ASN A 276 5.85 -5.22 5.83
N TYR A 277 4.99 -4.31 5.37
CA TYR A 277 4.39 -4.34 4.04
C TYR A 277 4.28 -2.95 3.39
N ASN A 278 5.21 -2.05 3.71
CA ASN A 278 5.22 -0.68 3.14
C ASN A 278 5.63 -0.70 1.66
N THR A 279 4.80 -0.11 0.80
CA THR A 279 5.06 0.03 -0.66
C THR A 279 6.26 0.92 -0.98
N GLU A 280 6.70 1.78 -0.09
CA GLU A 280 7.85 2.68 -0.30
C GLU A 280 9.13 1.92 -0.66
N MET A 281 9.36 0.74 -0.05
CA MET A 281 10.49 -0.11 -0.38
C MET A 281 10.38 -0.64 -1.82
N PHE A 282 9.19 -1.08 -2.23
CA PHE A 282 8.96 -1.61 -3.58
C PHE A 282 9.06 -0.52 -4.64
N GLU A 283 8.59 0.70 -4.36
CA GLU A 283 8.81 1.84 -5.26
C GLU A 283 10.29 2.17 -5.44
N ARG A 284 11.08 2.08 -4.37
CA ARG A 284 12.54 2.24 -4.46
C ARG A 284 13.17 1.16 -5.34
N LEU A 285 12.76 -0.11 -5.17
CA LEU A 285 13.22 -1.20 -6.04
C LEU A 285 12.80 -0.98 -7.50
N HIS A 286 11.59 -0.49 -7.73
CA HIS A 286 11.14 -0.12 -9.08
C HIS A 286 12.04 0.98 -9.70
N ILE A 287 12.49 1.96 -8.92
CA ILE A 287 13.45 2.96 -9.40
C ILE A 287 14.79 2.29 -9.72
N ASP A 288 15.31 1.47 -8.81
CA ASP A 288 16.65 0.91 -8.88
C ASP A 288 16.80 -0.19 -9.94
N TYR A 289 15.76 -0.92 -10.25
CA TYR A 289 15.79 -2.03 -11.20
C TYR A 289 15.06 -1.71 -12.51
N SER A 290 13.83 -1.21 -12.45
CA SER A 290 13.04 -0.97 -13.65
C SER A 290 13.42 0.34 -14.34
N LYS A 291 13.33 1.48 -13.63
CA LYS A 291 13.60 2.81 -14.24
C LYS A 291 15.06 2.97 -14.66
N LYS A 292 16.02 2.48 -13.86
CA LYS A 292 17.45 2.52 -14.22
C LYS A 292 17.76 1.57 -15.38
N GLY A 293 17.19 0.36 -15.38
CA GLY A 293 17.31 -0.59 -16.49
C GLY A 293 16.77 -0.01 -17.80
N TRP A 294 15.57 0.59 -17.77
CA TRP A 294 14.99 1.23 -18.94
C TRP A 294 15.84 2.41 -19.45
N ARG A 295 16.42 3.22 -18.56
CA ARG A 295 17.34 4.30 -18.93
C ARG A 295 18.65 3.80 -19.53
N ALA A 296 19.09 2.60 -19.16
CA ALA A 296 20.29 1.95 -19.68
C ALA A 296 20.04 1.26 -21.04
N SER A 297 18.78 1.08 -21.44
CA SER A 297 18.41 0.53 -22.76
C SER A 297 18.38 1.61 -23.83
N ASN A 298 18.38 1.18 -25.11
CA ASN A 298 18.19 2.07 -26.26
C ASN A 298 16.70 2.43 -26.52
N LYS A 299 15.80 2.01 -25.65
CA LYS A 299 14.34 2.23 -25.71
C LYS A 299 13.64 1.63 -26.94
N ARG A 300 14.28 0.65 -27.58
CA ARG A 300 13.71 -0.15 -28.67
C ARG A 300 13.88 -1.61 -28.30
N ASP A 301 12.77 -2.36 -28.24
CA ASP A 301 12.79 -3.73 -27.70
C ASP A 301 13.58 -3.81 -26.38
N GLU A 302 13.14 -2.98 -25.43
CA GLU A 302 13.87 -2.70 -24.19
C GLU A 302 13.90 -3.89 -23.23
N PHE A 303 12.92 -4.80 -23.30
CA PHE A 303 12.76 -5.87 -22.31
C PHE A 303 13.98 -6.81 -22.23
N PRO A 304 14.50 -7.38 -23.36
CA PRO A 304 15.72 -8.18 -23.30
C PRO A 304 16.92 -7.41 -22.77
N GLN A 305 17.07 -6.13 -23.15
CA GLN A 305 18.18 -5.28 -22.71
C GLN A 305 18.11 -4.99 -21.19
N MET A 306 16.91 -4.74 -20.67
CA MET A 306 16.69 -4.55 -19.24
C MET A 306 16.98 -5.83 -18.45
N THR A 307 16.59 -6.98 -18.97
CA THR A 307 16.88 -8.29 -18.37
C THR A 307 18.38 -8.53 -18.31
N GLU A 308 19.11 -8.32 -19.41
CA GLU A 308 20.57 -8.46 -19.45
C GLU A 308 21.26 -7.48 -18.48
N TRP A 309 20.79 -6.23 -18.43
CA TRP A 309 21.31 -5.23 -17.50
C TRP A 309 21.14 -5.64 -16.04
N ILE A 310 19.96 -6.18 -15.66
CA ILE A 310 19.70 -6.68 -14.31
C ILE A 310 20.61 -7.87 -14.00
N THR A 311 20.72 -8.86 -14.90
CA THR A 311 21.58 -10.04 -14.72
C THR A 311 23.04 -9.65 -14.51
N ARG A 312 23.56 -8.68 -15.28
CA ARG A 312 24.91 -8.15 -15.06
C ARG A 312 25.07 -7.48 -13.71
N LYS A 313 24.09 -6.68 -13.29
CA LYS A 313 24.10 -6.01 -11.99
C LYS A 313 24.11 -7.02 -10.85
N GLU A 314 23.29 -8.06 -10.93
CA GLU A 314 23.25 -9.15 -9.95
C GLU A 314 24.57 -9.92 -9.89
N SER A 315 25.16 -10.23 -11.05
CA SER A 315 26.46 -10.91 -11.14
C SER A 315 27.58 -10.08 -10.49
N VAL A 316 27.60 -8.77 -10.72
CA VAL A 316 28.60 -7.87 -10.09
C VAL A 316 28.39 -7.84 -8.56
N HIS A 317 27.16 -7.74 -8.11
CA HIS A 317 26.85 -7.73 -6.68
C HIS A 317 27.20 -9.07 -6.00
N GLY A 318 26.85 -10.17 -6.65
CA GLY A 318 27.23 -11.52 -6.17
C GLY A 318 28.74 -11.70 -6.06
N PHE A 319 29.49 -11.20 -7.07
CA PHE A 319 30.95 -11.25 -7.04
C PHE A 319 31.55 -10.35 -5.92
N GLN A 320 30.99 -9.17 -5.71
CA GLN A 320 31.39 -8.31 -4.58
C GLN A 320 31.16 -8.98 -3.23
N SER A 321 30.01 -9.64 -3.05
CA SER A 321 29.71 -10.40 -1.84
C SER A 321 30.65 -11.58 -1.65
N TYR A 322 31.04 -12.26 -2.74
CA TYR A 322 32.03 -13.33 -2.70
C TYR A 322 33.41 -12.81 -2.28
N LEU A 323 33.86 -11.68 -2.84
CA LEU A 323 35.14 -11.07 -2.45
C LEU A 323 35.15 -10.69 -0.96
N GLN A 324 34.08 -10.10 -0.46
CA GLN A 324 33.94 -9.76 0.95
C GLN A 324 34.03 -11.00 1.83
N TRP A 325 33.35 -12.09 1.45
CA TRP A 325 33.43 -13.34 2.19
C TRP A 325 34.86 -13.92 2.18
N VAL A 326 35.59 -13.86 1.06
CA VAL A 326 36.98 -14.29 0.98
C VAL A 326 37.87 -13.47 1.92
N ASP A 327 37.73 -12.14 1.92
CA ASP A 327 38.49 -11.25 2.79
C ASP A 327 38.21 -11.53 4.28
N ASP A 328 36.95 -11.79 4.64
CA ASP A 328 36.53 -12.16 5.99
C ASP A 328 37.15 -13.49 6.41
N GLN A 329 37.20 -14.50 5.52
CA GLN A 329 37.86 -15.79 5.79
C GLN A 329 39.38 -15.61 6.00
N LEU A 330 40.06 -14.87 5.14
CA LEU A 330 41.48 -14.60 5.25
C LEU A 330 41.81 -13.85 6.54
N SER A 331 40.99 -12.90 6.94
CA SER A 331 41.14 -12.17 8.22
C SER A 331 40.98 -13.08 9.43
N MET A 332 40.05 -14.05 9.38
CA MET A 332 39.88 -15.04 10.43
C MET A 332 41.11 -16.00 10.55
N TYR A 333 41.68 -16.43 9.41
CA TYR A 333 42.86 -17.26 9.41
C TYR A 333 44.06 -16.53 10.00
N SER A 334 44.27 -15.24 9.65
CA SER A 334 45.36 -14.43 10.20
C SER A 334 45.25 -14.21 11.72
N LEU A 335 44.04 -14.10 12.24
CA LEU A 335 43.78 -14.02 13.69
C LEU A 335 44.07 -15.34 14.40
N HIS A 336 43.82 -16.47 13.77
CA HIS A 336 44.11 -17.80 14.33
C HIS A 336 45.62 -18.08 14.39
N GLU A 337 46.40 -17.70 13.38
CA GLU A 337 47.87 -17.86 13.40
C GLU A 337 48.51 -17.03 14.51
N ASN A 338 48.03 -15.81 14.76
CA ASN A 338 48.53 -14.95 15.84
C ASN A 338 48.17 -15.42 17.27
N LEU A 339 47.23 -16.38 17.44
CA LEU A 339 46.87 -16.94 18.74
C LEU A 339 47.75 -18.13 19.18
N TRP A 340 48.63 -18.65 18.31
CA TRP A 340 49.53 -19.76 18.60
C TRP A 340 50.98 -19.33 18.76
N GLU A 341 51.30 -18.03 18.70
CA GLU A 341 52.66 -17.49 18.93
C GLU A 341 52.88 -16.93 20.34
N TYR A 342 52.04 -17.30 21.34
CA TYR A 342 52.22 -16.95 22.73
C TYR A 342 52.22 -18.17 23.63
#